data_71e260ab16a78a7916b7e5a231dfafd3
#
_entry.id   71e260ab16a78a7916b7e5a231dfafd3
#
_cell.length_a   1.000
_cell.length_b   1.000
_cell.length_c   1.000
_cell.angle_alpha   90.00
_cell.angle_beta   90.00
_cell.angle_gamma   90.00
#
_symmetry.space_group_name_H-M   'P 1'
#
loop_
_entity.id
_entity.type
_entity.pdbx_description
1 polymer ?
#
loop_
_entity_poly.entity_id
_entity_poly.type
_entity_poly.pdbx_seq_one_letter_code
_entity_poly.pdbx_strand_id
1 'polypeptide(L)'
;MKSDVRRRFISVALIVAAILALVAPVAAWAEEIPWGGPTDLPDYVGAPAKAHPLAPPRVPQNPFLAPNPFNYVHNDPWMSDTYDVAGPLGRAPEVLTSNLVEARHDPNSIAYMCTIMFDSLGRLVTSCGEPGYWGLALIDPETLEVLAHENLAGSYDMNVLVATGYVYLDNLDRMVLPGFNNKIQVRTTSPSPGHPAFELVSEYDIAAYVPSGDKVNGLMVDWQGRIWFVVRNAATVGVVDPATGSIKVLPLDGSITNSFAMDRDAAYIVTTKWMYRVELGPDGTPQVVWREGYENLGVIKPGQLSAGSGTTPTIFDNGKYVAILDNADQAHVVVYRTDERLDPGENRIVCEVPVFKEGEGSDDNSLMGSGRSLIVFNNYGYDLSTSMYQHTSPPSEPGIARVDVDPNGKGCNNGQPVWENDSVMVMDEGMKLSTKTGLIYAVTRKYDTEGYESPGLSVFYLSAIDFRTGEVVWERMMGTGWNFDGFSAVYLGPNGTAYVGQYGGVVAIRDTQ
;
A
#
# COMPACT_ATOMS: atom_id res chain seq x y z
N MET A 1 78.02 -21.42 -8.45
CA MET A 1 77.10 -20.86 -7.46
C MET A 1 76.32 -19.63 -8.01
N LYS A 2 75.61 -19.79 -9.12
CA LYS A 2 74.73 -18.70 -9.69
C LYS A 2 73.49 -19.23 -10.40
N SER A 3 73.03 -20.46 -10.16
CA SER A 3 71.84 -21.06 -10.82
C SER A 3 70.65 -21.39 -9.90
N ASP A 4 70.75 -21.27 -8.58
CA ASP A 4 69.70 -21.73 -7.67
C ASP A 4 68.77 -20.61 -7.13
N VAL A 5 69.08 -19.34 -7.37
CA VAL A 5 68.25 -18.23 -6.85
C VAL A 5 67.04 -17.90 -7.76
N ARG A 6 67.12 -18.25 -9.06
CA ARG A 6 66.00 -17.96 -10.01
C ARG A 6 64.85 -18.96 -9.96
N ARG A 7 65.00 -20.14 -9.40
CA ARG A 7 63.91 -21.14 -9.32
C ARG A 7 63.01 -20.98 -8.09
N ARG A 8 63.46 -20.31 -7.07
CA ARG A 8 62.62 -20.09 -5.86
C ARG A 8 61.66 -18.90 -5.96
N PHE A 9 61.92 -17.93 -6.84
CA PHE A 9 61.00 -16.79 -7.03
C PHE A 9 59.84 -17.08 -7.97
N ILE A 10 59.92 -18.08 -8.84
CA ILE A 10 58.83 -18.44 -9.76
C ILE A 10 57.78 -19.31 -9.06
N SER A 11 58.13 -20.09 -8.06
CA SER A 11 57.20 -20.95 -7.33
C SER A 11 56.36 -20.19 -6.30
N VAL A 12 56.83 -19.06 -5.77
CA VAL A 12 56.08 -18.23 -4.81
C VAL A 12 55.06 -17.31 -5.54
N ALA A 13 55.39 -16.84 -6.75
CA ALA A 13 54.50 -16.01 -7.53
C ALA A 13 53.30 -16.81 -8.12
N LEU A 14 53.45 -18.12 -8.38
CA LEU A 14 52.35 -18.97 -8.85
C LEU A 14 51.41 -19.45 -7.74
N ILE A 15 51.85 -19.50 -6.48
CA ILE A 15 51.01 -19.87 -5.33
C ILE A 15 50.19 -18.68 -4.87
N VAL A 16 50.70 -17.45 -4.97
CA VAL A 16 49.93 -16.23 -4.63
C VAL A 16 48.89 -15.91 -5.69
N ALA A 17 49.14 -16.23 -6.98
CA ALA A 17 48.14 -16.07 -8.04
C ALA A 17 47.02 -17.13 -8.02
N ALA A 18 47.27 -18.31 -7.43
CA ALA A 18 46.26 -19.37 -7.29
C ALA A 18 45.34 -19.19 -6.07
N ILE A 19 45.71 -18.36 -5.07
CA ILE A 19 44.90 -18.10 -3.88
C ILE A 19 43.98 -16.87 -4.11
N LEU A 20 44.29 -16.01 -5.06
CA LEU A 20 43.44 -14.85 -5.42
C LEU A 20 42.33 -15.17 -6.45
N ALA A 21 42.27 -16.40 -6.97
CA ALA A 21 41.28 -16.80 -7.97
C ALA A 21 40.12 -17.65 -7.43
N LEU A 22 39.95 -17.76 -6.10
CA LEU A 22 38.93 -18.63 -5.50
C LEU A 22 38.07 -17.96 -4.43
N VAL A 23 37.92 -16.67 -4.49
CA VAL A 23 36.80 -15.98 -3.81
C VAL A 23 36.00 -15.30 -4.91
N ALA A 24 35.30 -16.11 -5.72
CA ALA A 24 34.08 -15.61 -6.33
C ALA A 24 33.14 -15.26 -5.16
N PRO A 25 32.56 -14.11 -5.12
CA PRO A 25 31.48 -13.87 -4.15
C PRO A 25 30.45 -14.97 -4.44
N VAL A 26 30.20 -15.84 -3.48
CA VAL A 26 28.99 -16.64 -3.46
C VAL A 26 27.92 -15.56 -3.41
N ALA A 27 27.15 -15.38 -4.48
CA ALA A 27 25.96 -14.58 -4.43
C ALA A 27 25.14 -15.15 -3.26
N ALA A 28 25.01 -14.39 -2.21
CA ALA A 28 24.12 -14.75 -1.14
C ALA A 28 22.72 -14.66 -1.77
N TRP A 29 22.09 -15.82 -1.96
CA TRP A 29 20.68 -15.86 -2.36
C TRP A 29 19.87 -15.44 -1.15
N ALA A 30 18.94 -14.52 -1.35
CA ALA A 30 17.98 -14.16 -0.32
C ALA A 30 17.26 -15.43 0.18
N GLU A 31 17.09 -15.57 1.49
CA GLU A 31 16.36 -16.72 2.03
C GLU A 31 14.89 -16.66 1.56
N GLU A 32 14.35 -17.79 1.11
CA GLU A 32 12.98 -17.87 0.63
C GLU A 32 11.97 -17.82 1.78
N ILE A 33 10.77 -17.35 1.48
CA ILE A 33 9.62 -17.44 2.40
C ILE A 33 9.22 -18.92 2.55
N PRO A 34 9.17 -19.48 3.78
CA PRO A 34 8.77 -20.86 4.00
C PRO A 34 7.31 -21.12 3.60
N TRP A 35 7.05 -22.16 2.84
CA TRP A 35 5.70 -22.62 2.52
C TRP A 35 5.04 -23.30 3.71
N GLY A 36 3.72 -23.11 3.87
CA GLY A 36 2.94 -23.73 4.93
C GLY A 36 2.69 -25.22 4.72
N GLY A 37 2.73 -25.70 3.48
CA GLY A 37 2.55 -27.11 3.13
C GLY A 37 2.36 -27.32 1.62
N PRO A 38 2.38 -28.60 1.17
CA PRO A 38 2.09 -28.93 -0.22
C PRO A 38 0.59 -28.77 -0.54
N THR A 39 0.28 -28.51 -1.79
CA THR A 39 -1.08 -28.42 -2.32
C THR A 39 -1.17 -29.07 -3.70
N ASP A 40 -2.37 -29.59 -4.06
CA ASP A 40 -2.67 -30.09 -5.41
C ASP A 40 -3.26 -28.98 -6.32
N LEU A 41 -3.43 -27.76 -5.80
CA LEU A 41 -3.89 -26.64 -6.63
C LEU A 41 -2.80 -26.22 -7.64
N PRO A 42 -3.19 -25.82 -8.86
CA PRO A 42 -2.22 -25.54 -9.93
C PRO A 42 -1.39 -24.28 -9.66
N ASP A 43 -0.11 -24.34 -9.99
CA ASP A 43 0.81 -23.19 -9.92
C ASP A 43 0.40 -22.01 -10.79
N TYR A 44 -0.27 -22.29 -11.92
CA TYR A 44 -0.72 -21.29 -12.87
C TYR A 44 -2.09 -21.69 -13.43
N VAL A 45 -3.00 -20.70 -13.49
CA VAL A 45 -4.35 -20.86 -14.03
C VAL A 45 -4.59 -19.79 -15.09
N GLY A 46 -5.33 -20.11 -16.12
CA GLY A 46 -5.68 -19.17 -17.20
C GLY A 46 -4.66 -19.14 -18.34
N ALA A 47 -4.53 -18.00 -18.99
CA ALA A 47 -3.63 -17.80 -20.13
C ALA A 47 -3.05 -16.39 -20.12
N PRO A 48 -1.88 -16.15 -20.76
CA PRO A 48 -1.29 -14.83 -20.83
C PRO A 48 -2.28 -13.79 -21.37
N ALA A 49 -2.39 -12.68 -20.66
CA ALA A 49 -3.26 -11.58 -21.02
C ALA A 49 -2.79 -10.85 -22.28
N LYS A 50 -3.73 -10.33 -23.03
CA LYS A 50 -3.47 -9.28 -24.00
C LYS A 50 -3.71 -7.93 -23.33
N ALA A 51 -2.71 -7.04 -23.41
CA ALA A 51 -2.87 -5.69 -22.88
C ALA A 51 -3.99 -4.92 -23.57
N HIS A 52 -4.82 -4.25 -22.79
CA HIS A 52 -5.87 -3.34 -23.22
C HIS A 52 -5.68 -1.98 -22.52
N PRO A 53 -4.73 -1.15 -22.99
CA PRO A 53 -4.36 0.08 -22.32
C PRO A 53 -5.53 1.02 -22.10
N LEU A 54 -5.55 1.64 -20.92
CA LEU A 54 -6.48 2.70 -20.53
C LEU A 54 -5.79 4.06 -20.65
N ALA A 55 -6.55 5.14 -20.55
CA ALA A 55 -5.97 6.46 -20.40
C ALA A 55 -5.17 6.53 -19.07
N PRO A 56 -3.95 7.07 -19.09
CA PRO A 56 -3.17 7.18 -17.87
C PRO A 56 -3.84 8.13 -16.87
N PRO A 57 -3.65 7.91 -15.56
CA PRO A 57 -4.14 8.82 -14.53
C PRO A 57 -3.49 10.19 -14.72
N ARG A 58 -4.25 11.26 -14.47
CA ARG A 58 -3.78 12.64 -14.57
C ARG A 58 -3.55 13.26 -13.19
N VAL A 59 -2.99 12.49 -12.30
CA VAL A 59 -2.65 12.97 -10.95
C VAL A 59 -1.54 14.03 -11.07
N PRO A 60 -1.75 15.26 -10.58
CA PRO A 60 -0.72 16.29 -10.62
C PRO A 60 0.50 15.87 -9.80
N GLN A 61 1.70 15.95 -10.40
CA GLN A 61 2.93 15.71 -9.65
C GLN A 61 3.09 16.78 -8.55
N ASN A 62 3.24 16.33 -7.33
CA ASN A 62 3.64 17.18 -6.23
C ASN A 62 5.17 17.36 -6.26
N PRO A 63 5.69 18.61 -6.28
CA PRO A 63 7.14 18.86 -6.41
C PRO A 63 7.95 18.40 -5.19
N PHE A 64 7.32 18.08 -4.07
CA PHE A 64 7.96 17.59 -2.84
C PHE A 64 7.85 16.08 -2.64
N LEU A 65 7.18 15.36 -3.55
CA LEU A 65 7.10 13.90 -3.55
C LEU A 65 8.02 13.29 -4.61
N ALA A 66 8.48 12.07 -4.37
CA ALA A 66 9.04 11.23 -5.41
C ALA A 66 8.05 11.10 -6.59
N PRO A 67 8.50 10.70 -7.78
CA PRO A 67 7.61 10.61 -8.95
C PRO A 67 6.37 9.77 -8.69
N ASN A 68 5.20 10.26 -9.13
CA ASN A 68 4.03 9.42 -9.22
C ASN A 68 4.29 8.26 -10.21
N PRO A 69 3.78 7.08 -9.97
CA PRO A 69 2.93 6.61 -8.87
C PRO A 69 3.69 5.83 -7.78
N PHE A 70 4.91 6.23 -7.41
CA PHE A 70 5.85 5.42 -6.62
C PHE A 70 6.10 5.94 -5.20
N ASN A 71 5.37 6.95 -4.75
CA ASN A 71 5.73 7.72 -3.56
C ASN A 71 4.93 7.41 -2.30
N TYR A 72 3.91 6.55 -2.38
CA TYR A 72 3.00 6.22 -1.29
C TYR A 72 2.43 4.81 -1.40
N VAL A 73 1.88 4.25 -0.31
CA VAL A 73 1.19 2.95 -0.34
C VAL A 73 0.01 2.93 -1.32
N HIS A 74 -0.70 4.04 -1.46
CA HIS A 74 -1.78 4.26 -2.42
C HIS A 74 -1.31 5.01 -3.68
N ASN A 75 -0.04 4.87 -4.05
CA ASN A 75 0.62 5.34 -5.26
C ASN A 75 0.97 6.82 -5.29
N ASP A 76 0.04 7.71 -4.96
CA ASP A 76 0.13 9.14 -5.20
C ASP A 76 -0.77 9.94 -4.22
N PRO A 77 -0.71 11.30 -4.22
CA PRO A 77 -1.51 12.12 -3.30
C PRO A 77 -3.03 11.97 -3.44
N TRP A 78 -3.53 11.49 -4.59
CA TRP A 78 -4.95 11.24 -4.80
C TRP A 78 -5.41 9.90 -4.26
N MET A 79 -4.49 9.07 -3.76
CA MET A 79 -4.75 7.71 -3.31
C MET A 79 -5.42 6.89 -4.43
N SER A 80 -4.85 6.99 -5.63
CA SER A 80 -5.51 6.48 -6.84
C SER A 80 -5.41 4.98 -7.00
N ASP A 81 -4.45 4.32 -6.36
CA ASP A 81 -4.12 2.90 -6.52
C ASP A 81 -3.96 2.46 -7.99
N THR A 82 -3.53 3.41 -8.83
CA THR A 82 -3.44 3.23 -10.27
C THR A 82 -2.05 3.58 -10.78
N TYR A 83 -1.46 2.64 -11.50
CA TYR A 83 -0.13 2.77 -12.11
C TYR A 83 -0.23 3.09 -13.61
N ASP A 84 0.67 3.93 -14.11
CA ASP A 84 0.92 4.13 -15.54
C ASP A 84 2.11 3.31 -16.08
N VAL A 85 2.55 2.31 -15.33
CA VAL A 85 3.53 1.30 -15.73
C VAL A 85 2.85 -0.04 -15.98
N ALA A 86 3.50 -0.91 -16.75
CA ALA A 86 3.00 -2.26 -16.97
C ALA A 86 3.23 -3.13 -15.73
N GLY A 87 2.31 -4.06 -15.48
CA GLY A 87 2.53 -5.22 -14.63
C GLY A 87 2.65 -6.49 -15.49
N PRO A 88 2.87 -7.66 -14.86
CA PRO A 88 2.99 -8.94 -15.58
C PRO A 88 1.75 -9.26 -16.41
N LEU A 89 1.95 -9.81 -17.61
CA LEU A 89 0.87 -10.28 -18.47
C LEU A 89 0.60 -11.79 -18.31
N GLY A 90 1.33 -12.48 -17.44
CA GLY A 90 1.21 -13.93 -17.23
C GLY A 90 2.01 -14.76 -18.24
N ARG A 91 3.06 -14.22 -18.85
CA ARG A 91 3.90 -14.90 -19.84
C ARG A 91 5.01 -15.66 -19.12
N ALA A 92 4.74 -16.94 -18.78
CA ALA A 92 5.61 -17.76 -17.97
C ALA A 92 6.11 -17.02 -16.70
N PRO A 93 5.21 -16.55 -15.83
CA PRO A 93 5.56 -15.72 -14.70
C PRO A 93 6.39 -16.53 -13.68
N GLU A 94 7.57 -16.03 -13.33
CA GLU A 94 8.35 -16.55 -12.22
C GLU A 94 7.98 -15.85 -10.92
N VAL A 95 8.21 -16.54 -9.81
CA VAL A 95 8.01 -16.02 -8.45
C VAL A 95 9.36 -16.05 -7.74
N LEU A 96 9.76 -14.92 -7.19
CA LEU A 96 10.89 -14.77 -6.30
C LEU A 96 10.37 -14.39 -4.93
N THR A 97 10.98 -14.90 -3.87
CA THR A 97 10.62 -14.54 -2.50
C THR A 97 11.87 -14.20 -1.70
N SER A 98 11.70 -13.32 -0.70
CA SER A 98 12.73 -13.06 0.30
C SER A 98 12.06 -12.91 1.65
N ASN A 99 12.53 -13.67 2.64
CA ASN A 99 12.03 -13.56 4.00
C ASN A 99 12.61 -12.34 4.75
N LEU A 100 13.54 -11.60 4.12
CA LEU A 100 14.18 -10.38 4.65
C LEU A 100 14.83 -10.58 6.03
N VAL A 101 15.36 -11.78 6.30
CA VAL A 101 15.89 -12.14 7.62
C VAL A 101 16.97 -11.15 8.13
N GLU A 102 17.77 -10.58 7.21
CA GLU A 102 18.81 -9.60 7.55
C GLU A 102 18.24 -8.29 8.07
N ALA A 103 17.02 -7.94 7.68
CA ALA A 103 16.37 -6.70 8.08
C ALA A 103 15.49 -6.86 9.33
N ARG A 104 15.17 -8.10 9.73
CA ARG A 104 14.33 -8.36 10.91
C ARG A 104 15.07 -8.04 12.20
N HIS A 105 14.35 -7.47 13.16
CA HIS A 105 14.87 -7.29 14.51
C HIS A 105 14.99 -8.63 15.25
N ASP A 106 13.96 -9.48 15.13
CA ASP A 106 14.00 -10.86 15.58
C ASP A 106 14.04 -11.79 14.35
N PRO A 107 15.18 -12.47 14.09
CA PRO A 107 15.29 -13.40 12.97
C PRO A 107 14.27 -14.56 12.99
N ASN A 108 13.69 -14.84 14.16
CA ASN A 108 12.65 -15.85 14.30
C ASN A 108 11.23 -15.29 14.17
N SER A 109 11.09 -13.97 14.04
CA SER A 109 9.80 -13.35 13.78
C SER A 109 9.29 -13.80 12.41
N ILE A 110 8.04 -14.20 12.34
CA ILE A 110 7.40 -14.64 11.09
C ILE A 110 6.49 -13.56 10.51
N ALA A 111 6.23 -12.48 11.25
CA ALA A 111 5.40 -11.37 10.81
C ALA A 111 6.27 -10.17 10.47
N TYR A 112 6.69 -10.03 9.21
CA TYR A 112 7.47 -8.89 8.73
C TYR A 112 6.83 -8.29 7.48
N MET A 113 5.68 -7.68 7.68
CA MET A 113 4.88 -7.10 6.61
C MET A 113 5.42 -5.74 6.18
N CYS A 114 5.62 -5.54 4.89
CA CYS A 114 6.19 -4.33 4.31
C CYS A 114 5.24 -3.60 3.38
N THR A 115 5.12 -2.28 3.54
CA THR A 115 4.67 -1.39 2.46
C THR A 115 5.85 -0.99 1.59
N ILE A 116 5.63 -0.85 0.28
CA ILE A 116 6.70 -0.68 -0.70
C ILE A 116 6.49 0.61 -1.51
N MET A 117 7.54 1.39 -1.64
CA MET A 117 7.68 2.52 -2.56
C MET A 117 8.91 2.29 -3.43
N PHE A 118 9.10 3.12 -4.47
CA PHE A 118 10.28 3.00 -5.33
C PHE A 118 11.02 4.33 -5.37
N ASP A 119 12.33 4.29 -5.12
CA ASP A 119 13.18 5.47 -5.24
C ASP A 119 13.55 5.76 -6.70
N SER A 120 14.29 6.84 -6.92
CA SER A 120 14.72 7.28 -8.26
C SER A 120 15.64 6.28 -8.98
N LEU A 121 16.18 5.30 -8.27
CA LEU A 121 16.98 4.20 -8.83
C LEU A 121 16.15 2.93 -9.06
N GLY A 122 14.86 2.95 -8.74
CA GLY A 122 13.97 1.80 -8.86
C GLY A 122 14.13 0.75 -7.75
N ARG A 123 14.85 1.07 -6.66
CA ARG A 123 14.98 0.18 -5.49
C ARG A 123 13.71 0.23 -4.66
N LEU A 124 13.39 -0.88 -4.00
CA LEU A 124 12.27 -0.92 -3.07
C LEU A 124 12.66 -0.23 -1.76
N VAL A 125 11.94 0.82 -1.41
CA VAL A 125 12.04 1.51 -0.12
C VAL A 125 10.85 1.08 0.71
N THR A 126 11.11 0.37 1.81
CA THR A 126 10.05 -0.29 2.57
C THR A 126 9.93 0.23 3.99
N SER A 127 8.71 0.27 4.47
CA SER A 127 8.35 0.42 5.88
C SER A 127 7.72 -0.89 6.34
N CYS A 128 8.35 -1.56 7.29
CA CYS A 128 8.01 -2.92 7.66
C CYS A 128 7.67 -3.01 9.15
N GLY A 129 6.62 -3.74 9.47
CA GLY A 129 6.21 -4.01 10.85
C GLY A 129 6.42 -5.48 11.22
N GLU A 130 6.97 -5.72 12.40
CA GLU A 130 6.94 -7.01 13.08
C GLU A 130 6.48 -6.83 14.52
N PRO A 131 6.00 -7.88 15.22
CA PRO A 131 5.49 -7.75 16.57
C PRO A 131 6.48 -7.04 17.53
N GLY A 132 6.13 -5.83 17.97
CA GLY A 132 6.94 -5.03 18.87
C GLY A 132 8.00 -4.13 18.20
N TYR A 133 8.19 -4.20 16.88
CA TYR A 133 9.24 -3.47 16.19
C TYR A 133 8.77 -2.85 14.88
N TRP A 134 9.46 -1.81 14.47
CA TRP A 134 9.26 -1.15 13.19
C TRP A 134 10.60 -1.04 12.47
N GLY A 135 10.69 -1.60 11.28
CA GLY A 135 11.90 -1.59 10.47
C GLY A 135 11.72 -0.83 9.16
N LEU A 136 12.82 -0.36 8.65
CA LEU A 136 12.96 0.17 7.30
C LEU A 136 13.93 -0.73 6.54
N ALA A 137 13.64 -1.05 5.29
CA ALA A 137 14.58 -1.78 4.44
C ALA A 137 14.64 -1.17 3.04
N LEU A 138 15.84 -1.16 2.48
CA LEU A 138 16.13 -0.86 1.09
C LEU A 138 16.48 -2.16 0.40
N ILE A 139 15.78 -2.53 -0.66
CA ILE A 139 15.83 -3.86 -1.25
C ILE A 139 16.14 -3.73 -2.75
N ASP A 140 16.99 -4.60 -3.25
CA ASP A 140 17.27 -4.71 -4.68
C ASP A 140 16.04 -5.28 -5.42
N PRO A 141 15.54 -4.63 -6.48
CA PRO A 141 14.32 -5.05 -7.17
C PRO A 141 14.45 -6.35 -7.96
N GLU A 142 15.68 -6.74 -8.35
CA GLU A 142 15.91 -7.91 -9.19
C GLU A 142 16.21 -9.18 -8.38
N THR A 143 16.91 -9.03 -7.25
CA THR A 143 17.38 -10.13 -6.42
C THR A 143 16.64 -10.28 -5.11
N LEU A 144 15.93 -9.24 -4.67
CA LEU A 144 15.31 -9.09 -3.35
C LEU A 144 16.33 -9.12 -2.19
N GLU A 145 17.62 -8.86 -2.46
CA GLU A 145 18.63 -8.70 -1.42
C GLU A 145 18.42 -7.40 -0.63
N VAL A 146 18.64 -7.45 0.68
CA VAL A 146 18.59 -6.28 1.55
C VAL A 146 19.87 -5.46 1.37
N LEU A 147 19.75 -4.26 0.79
CA LEU A 147 20.88 -3.34 0.56
C LEU A 147 21.21 -2.51 1.80
N ALA A 148 20.21 -2.18 2.60
CA ALA A 148 20.33 -1.49 3.88
C ALA A 148 19.07 -1.71 4.70
N HIS A 149 19.20 -1.66 6.04
CA HIS A 149 18.05 -1.69 6.94
C HIS A 149 18.31 -0.84 8.20
N GLU A 150 17.23 -0.45 8.85
CA GLU A 150 17.26 0.19 10.16
C GLU A 150 16.06 -0.27 10.99
N ASN A 151 16.31 -0.72 12.21
CA ASN A 151 15.26 -1.01 13.18
C ASN A 151 15.05 0.22 14.07
N LEU A 152 13.86 0.81 13.98
CA LEU A 152 13.50 1.99 14.73
C LEU A 152 13.26 1.63 16.20
N ALA A 153 13.84 2.42 17.10
CA ALA A 153 13.68 2.21 18.53
C ALA A 153 12.26 2.55 19.00
N GLY A 154 11.68 1.67 19.83
CA GLY A 154 10.37 1.87 20.45
C GLY A 154 9.58 0.56 20.47
N SER A 155 8.57 0.50 21.32
CA SER A 155 7.59 -0.59 21.31
C SER A 155 6.31 -0.11 20.64
N TYR A 156 5.62 -0.98 19.91
CA TYR A 156 4.34 -0.64 19.37
C TYR A 156 3.31 -1.78 19.45
N ASP A 157 2.07 -1.37 19.43
CA ASP A 157 0.89 -2.23 19.39
C ASP A 157 0.27 -2.23 17.98
N MET A 158 -0.81 -2.96 17.79
CA MET A 158 -1.56 -3.04 16.53
C MET A 158 -1.98 -1.67 15.96
N ASN A 159 -2.20 -0.67 16.81
CA ASN A 159 -2.59 0.66 16.33
C ASN A 159 -1.42 1.38 15.63
N VAL A 160 -0.19 1.01 15.93
CA VAL A 160 1.00 1.54 15.28
C VAL A 160 1.26 0.82 13.97
N LEU A 161 0.92 -0.47 13.87
CA LEU A 161 1.10 -1.25 12.65
C LEU A 161 0.44 -0.56 11.44
N VAL A 162 -0.80 -0.13 11.57
CA VAL A 162 -1.52 0.59 10.50
C VAL A 162 -0.78 1.88 10.11
N ALA A 163 -0.27 2.63 11.11
CA ALA A 163 0.49 3.86 10.85
C ALA A 163 1.81 3.63 10.11
N THR A 164 2.43 2.45 10.22
CA THR A 164 3.67 2.13 9.49
C THR A 164 3.48 2.04 7.98
N GLY A 165 2.24 1.82 7.52
CA GLY A 165 1.88 1.81 6.10
C GLY A 165 1.74 3.20 5.48
N TYR A 166 1.40 4.22 6.28
CA TYR A 166 1.06 5.55 5.79
C TYR A 166 2.24 6.52 5.85
N VAL A 167 3.30 6.15 5.18
CA VAL A 167 4.54 6.90 5.00
C VAL A 167 4.68 7.32 3.54
N TYR A 168 5.49 8.34 3.25
CA TYR A 168 5.73 8.74 1.87
C TYR A 168 7.22 8.92 1.57
N LEU A 169 7.56 8.82 0.30
CA LEU A 169 8.88 9.10 -0.24
C LEU A 169 8.89 10.51 -0.84
N ASP A 170 9.81 11.36 -0.40
CA ASP A 170 9.93 12.72 -0.90
C ASP A 170 10.78 12.79 -2.19
N ASN A 171 10.83 13.97 -2.80
CA ASN A 171 11.55 14.23 -4.06
C ASN A 171 13.09 14.12 -3.96
N LEU A 172 13.62 13.82 -2.79
CA LEU A 172 15.05 13.56 -2.54
C LEU A 172 15.27 12.10 -2.11
N ASP A 173 14.34 11.21 -2.41
CA ASP A 173 14.34 9.80 -2.00
C ASP A 173 14.43 9.61 -0.48
N ARG A 174 13.85 10.55 0.31
CA ARG A 174 13.81 10.44 1.75
C ARG A 174 12.46 9.94 2.20
N MET A 175 12.45 9.00 3.14
CA MET A 175 11.24 8.52 3.78
C MET A 175 10.79 9.50 4.85
N VAL A 176 9.52 9.91 4.80
CA VAL A 176 8.86 10.71 5.84
C VAL A 176 7.84 9.84 6.53
N LEU A 177 7.99 9.68 7.84
CA LEU A 177 7.24 8.70 8.63
C LEU A 177 6.83 9.24 10.00
N PRO A 178 5.71 8.73 10.58
CA PRO A 178 5.34 9.01 11.96
C PRO A 178 6.25 8.18 12.87
N GLY A 179 7.27 8.84 13.44
CA GLY A 179 8.21 8.20 14.36
C GLY A 179 7.59 7.96 15.74
N PHE A 180 8.31 7.20 16.58
CA PHE A 180 7.93 7.00 17.98
C PHE A 180 7.86 8.32 18.75
N ASN A 181 7.11 8.33 19.85
CA ASN A 181 6.92 9.49 20.73
C ASN A 181 6.26 10.70 20.06
N ASN A 182 5.38 10.44 19.07
CA ASN A 182 4.66 11.47 18.34
C ASN A 182 5.60 12.51 17.70
N LYS A 183 6.58 12.03 16.97
CA LYS A 183 7.49 12.82 16.15
C LYS A 183 7.37 12.43 14.69
N ILE A 184 7.39 13.41 13.81
CA ILE A 184 7.50 13.15 12.37
C ILE A 184 8.99 13.14 12.02
N GLN A 185 9.47 12.07 11.40
CA GLN A 185 10.88 11.90 11.03
C GLN A 185 11.05 11.92 9.51
N VAL A 186 12.14 12.53 9.08
CA VAL A 186 12.63 12.49 7.70
C VAL A 186 13.95 11.74 7.68
N ARG A 187 14.02 10.64 6.91
CA ARG A 187 15.20 9.78 6.83
C ARG A 187 15.68 9.64 5.41
N THR A 188 16.98 9.81 5.18
CA THR A 188 17.56 9.53 3.85
C THR A 188 17.67 8.03 3.62
N THR A 189 17.65 7.60 2.36
CA THR A 189 17.90 6.21 1.93
C THR A 189 19.32 6.03 1.38
N SER A 190 20.05 7.13 1.17
CA SER A 190 21.42 7.13 0.65
C SER A 190 22.13 8.41 1.08
N PRO A 191 22.79 8.43 2.25
CA PRO A 191 23.47 9.63 2.77
C PRO A 191 24.62 10.10 1.86
N SER A 192 25.16 9.20 1.03
CA SER A 192 26.14 9.55 -0.01
C SER A 192 26.03 8.57 -1.18
N PRO A 193 26.44 8.97 -2.42
CA PRO A 193 26.36 8.10 -3.58
C PRO A 193 27.04 6.74 -3.38
N GLY A 194 26.32 5.65 -3.67
CA GLY A 194 26.82 4.28 -3.53
C GLY A 194 26.85 3.74 -2.10
N HIS A 195 26.33 4.47 -1.13
CA HIS A 195 26.25 4.04 0.28
C HIS A 195 24.79 4.05 0.73
N PRO A 196 24.03 2.97 0.46
CA PRO A 196 22.66 2.83 0.96
C PRO A 196 22.66 2.75 2.49
N ALA A 197 21.88 3.61 3.14
CA ALA A 197 21.67 3.61 4.58
C ALA A 197 20.49 4.52 4.95
N PHE A 198 19.81 4.22 6.05
CA PHE A 198 18.80 5.10 6.61
C PHE A 198 19.44 5.96 7.69
N GLU A 199 19.41 7.28 7.49
CA GLU A 199 19.91 8.23 8.50
C GLU A 199 18.86 9.31 8.77
N LEU A 200 18.69 9.68 10.04
CA LEU A 200 17.79 10.75 10.45
C LEU A 200 18.31 12.11 9.93
N VAL A 201 17.52 12.77 9.10
CA VAL A 201 17.83 14.09 8.52
C VAL A 201 17.19 15.21 9.35
N SER A 202 15.92 15.05 9.71
CA SER A 202 15.19 16.02 10.51
C SER A 202 14.04 15.34 11.27
N GLU A 203 13.61 16.01 12.34
CA GLU A 203 12.54 15.54 13.21
C GLU A 203 11.67 16.70 13.66
N TYR A 204 10.35 16.53 13.68
CA TYR A 204 9.38 17.52 14.13
C TYR A 204 8.59 16.94 15.31
N ASP A 205 8.68 17.58 16.49
CA ASP A 205 7.96 17.15 17.68
C ASP A 205 6.53 17.67 17.65
N ILE A 206 5.57 16.75 17.54
CA ILE A 206 4.13 17.02 17.53
C ILE A 206 3.42 16.49 18.77
N ALA A 207 4.15 16.04 19.80
CA ALA A 207 3.60 15.40 21.00
C ALA A 207 2.58 16.29 21.74
N ALA A 208 2.75 17.62 21.70
CA ALA A 208 1.81 18.56 22.32
C ALA A 208 0.43 18.56 21.66
N TYR A 209 0.30 18.03 20.43
CA TYR A 209 -0.91 18.03 19.63
C TYR A 209 -1.54 16.63 19.49
N VAL A 210 -0.89 15.61 20.06
CA VAL A 210 -1.38 14.22 20.05
C VAL A 210 -1.72 13.83 21.48
N PRO A 211 -3.00 13.58 21.80
CA PRO A 211 -3.40 13.16 23.15
C PRO A 211 -2.66 11.91 23.62
N SER A 212 -2.51 11.77 24.93
CA SER A 212 -1.84 10.59 25.51
C SER A 212 -2.58 9.29 25.10
N GLY A 213 -1.83 8.33 24.58
CA GLY A 213 -2.37 7.07 24.10
C GLY A 213 -2.91 7.11 22.66
N ASP A 214 -2.93 8.29 22.01
CA ASP A 214 -3.31 8.42 20.62
C ASP A 214 -2.09 8.38 19.68
N LYS A 215 -2.32 8.23 18.39
CA LYS A 215 -1.29 8.02 17.36
C LYS A 215 -1.53 8.90 16.12
N VAL A 216 -0.44 9.28 15.47
CA VAL A 216 -0.48 9.76 14.08
C VAL A 216 -0.82 8.58 13.18
N ASN A 217 -1.82 8.75 12.33
CA ASN A 217 -2.34 7.67 11.48
C ASN A 217 -2.11 7.88 9.99
N GLY A 218 -1.61 9.02 9.57
CA GLY A 218 -1.30 9.29 8.17
C GLY A 218 -0.54 10.58 7.99
N LEU A 219 0.30 10.62 6.97
CA LEU A 219 1.12 11.77 6.59
C LEU A 219 1.00 12.03 5.10
N MET A 220 1.06 13.30 4.68
CA MET A 220 1.21 13.71 3.29
C MET A 220 1.85 15.09 3.24
N VAL A 221 2.60 15.40 2.18
CA VAL A 221 3.15 16.74 1.93
C VAL A 221 2.28 17.49 0.94
N ASP A 222 2.03 18.78 1.21
CA ASP A 222 1.31 19.63 0.27
C ASP A 222 2.24 20.22 -0.82
N TRP A 223 1.67 20.92 -1.80
CA TRP A 223 2.41 21.55 -2.92
C TRP A 223 3.27 22.74 -2.51
N GLN A 224 3.28 23.13 -1.24
CA GLN A 224 4.14 24.14 -0.62
C GLN A 224 5.23 23.55 0.29
N GLY A 225 5.27 22.21 0.40
CA GLY A 225 6.27 21.50 1.20
C GLY A 225 5.94 21.38 2.68
N ARG A 226 4.70 21.67 3.09
CA ARG A 226 4.25 21.52 4.48
C ARG A 226 3.78 20.08 4.69
N ILE A 227 4.10 19.50 5.84
CA ILE A 227 3.75 18.13 6.19
C ILE A 227 2.41 18.14 6.93
N TRP A 228 1.40 17.54 6.31
CA TRP A 228 0.11 17.30 6.92
C TRP A 228 0.12 15.98 7.66
N PHE A 229 -0.58 15.91 8.78
CA PHE A 229 -0.76 14.70 9.55
C PHE A 229 -2.18 14.60 10.12
N VAL A 230 -2.62 13.37 10.38
CA VAL A 230 -3.90 13.10 11.05
C VAL A 230 -3.66 12.27 12.30
N VAL A 231 -4.42 12.58 13.36
CA VAL A 231 -4.39 11.85 14.64
C VAL A 231 -5.66 11.02 14.75
N ARG A 232 -5.51 9.75 15.13
CA ARG A 232 -6.54 8.72 14.99
C ARG A 232 -7.80 9.00 15.80
N ASN A 233 -7.73 8.85 17.12
CA ASN A 233 -8.93 8.89 17.98
C ASN A 233 -9.43 10.31 18.23
N ALA A 234 -8.51 11.27 18.35
CA ALA A 234 -8.84 12.67 18.50
C ALA A 234 -9.34 13.34 17.21
N ALA A 235 -9.28 12.63 16.08
CA ALA A 235 -9.62 13.17 14.76
C ALA A 235 -9.01 14.55 14.51
N THR A 236 -7.75 14.75 14.89
CA THR A 236 -7.06 16.03 14.70
C THR A 236 -6.31 16.03 13.37
N VAL A 237 -6.51 17.08 12.59
CA VAL A 237 -5.69 17.39 11.41
C VAL A 237 -4.62 18.39 11.83
N GLY A 238 -3.37 18.14 11.49
CA GLY A 238 -2.29 19.06 11.78
C GLY A 238 -1.41 19.32 10.54
N VAL A 239 -0.73 20.46 10.57
CA VAL A 239 0.22 20.87 9.53
C VAL A 239 1.49 21.38 10.18
N VAL A 240 2.61 20.80 9.79
CA VAL A 240 3.96 21.26 10.13
C VAL A 240 4.52 22.04 8.95
N ASP A 241 4.99 23.24 9.19
CA ASP A 241 5.80 23.99 8.24
C ASP A 241 7.30 23.70 8.51
N PRO A 242 7.99 22.93 7.67
CA PRO A 242 9.39 22.58 7.86
C PRO A 242 10.33 23.79 7.86
N ALA A 243 9.96 24.88 7.17
CA ALA A 243 10.81 26.07 7.06
C ALA A 243 10.84 26.90 8.35
N THR A 244 9.75 26.87 9.12
CA THR A 244 9.59 27.70 10.33
C THR A 244 9.50 26.85 11.61
N GLY A 245 9.23 25.55 11.50
CA GLY A 245 8.89 24.67 12.61
C GLY A 245 7.49 24.94 13.19
N SER A 246 6.68 25.80 12.57
CA SER A 246 5.33 26.09 13.03
C SER A 246 4.41 24.90 12.87
N ILE A 247 3.60 24.62 13.90
CA ILE A 247 2.61 23.55 13.87
C ILE A 247 1.24 24.17 14.19
N LYS A 248 0.25 23.84 13.34
CA LYS A 248 -1.13 24.27 13.51
C LYS A 248 -2.06 23.09 13.37
N VAL A 249 -3.15 23.07 14.13
CA VAL A 249 -4.05 21.93 14.20
C VAL A 249 -5.51 22.34 14.14
N LEU A 250 -6.35 21.42 13.69
CA LEU A 250 -7.81 21.54 13.64
C LEU A 250 -8.41 20.22 14.15
N PRO A 251 -9.20 20.23 15.23
CA PRO A 251 -9.98 19.06 15.60
C PRO A 251 -11.20 18.90 14.66
N LEU A 252 -11.44 17.67 14.25
CA LEU A 252 -12.64 17.24 13.51
C LEU A 252 -13.57 16.44 14.42
N ASP A 253 -14.76 16.07 13.92
CA ASP A 253 -15.73 15.26 14.65
C ASP A 253 -15.67 13.79 14.20
N GLY A 254 -15.51 12.86 15.15
CA GLY A 254 -15.37 11.43 14.92
C GLY A 254 -13.99 10.90 15.26
N SER A 255 -13.53 9.86 14.55
CA SER A 255 -12.15 9.34 14.56
C SER A 255 -11.68 9.09 13.13
N ILE A 256 -10.36 9.05 12.90
CA ILE A 256 -9.75 8.87 11.59
C ILE A 256 -8.95 7.56 11.65
N THR A 257 -9.36 6.54 10.94
CA THR A 257 -8.72 5.22 11.00
C THR A 257 -7.75 4.94 9.87
N ASN A 258 -7.93 5.61 8.74
CA ASN A 258 -7.09 5.48 7.56
C ASN A 258 -6.37 6.77 7.21
N SER A 259 -5.67 6.78 6.08
CA SER A 259 -5.00 7.95 5.55
C SER A 259 -6.00 8.93 4.92
N PHE A 260 -5.52 9.90 4.20
CA PHE A 260 -6.31 10.94 3.55
C PHE A 260 -5.73 11.27 2.17
N ALA A 261 -6.60 11.64 1.24
CA ALA A 261 -6.18 12.11 -0.06
C ALA A 261 -5.92 13.62 -0.05
N MET A 262 -5.09 14.08 -0.98
CA MET A 262 -4.76 15.49 -1.12
C MET A 262 -4.68 15.90 -2.59
N ASP A 263 -5.31 17.03 -2.93
CA ASP A 263 -5.06 17.75 -4.16
C ASP A 263 -4.19 19.02 -3.89
N ARG A 264 -4.08 19.91 -4.88
CA ARG A 264 -3.25 21.12 -4.77
C ARG A 264 -3.72 22.08 -3.68
N ASP A 265 -5.01 22.07 -3.39
CA ASP A 265 -5.68 23.10 -2.61
C ASP A 265 -6.23 22.57 -1.27
N ALA A 266 -6.54 21.26 -1.20
CA ALA A 266 -7.24 20.68 -0.07
C ALA A 266 -6.81 19.25 0.28
N ALA A 267 -7.02 18.89 1.55
CA ALA A 267 -7.01 17.51 2.04
C ALA A 267 -8.45 16.98 2.14
N TYR A 268 -8.67 15.73 1.72
CA TYR A 268 -9.95 15.03 1.81
C TYR A 268 -9.84 13.93 2.85
N ILE A 269 -10.58 14.06 3.93
CA ILE A 269 -10.44 13.26 5.14
C ILE A 269 -11.79 12.67 5.50
N VAL A 270 -11.87 11.35 5.64
CA VAL A 270 -13.04 10.68 6.18
C VAL A 270 -12.85 10.37 7.66
N THR A 271 -13.87 10.68 8.45
CA THR A 271 -13.96 10.26 9.85
C THR A 271 -15.07 9.23 10.01
N THR A 272 -15.24 8.66 11.18
CA THR A 272 -16.39 7.78 11.47
C THR A 272 -17.77 8.48 11.35
N LYS A 273 -17.81 9.76 10.99
CA LYS A 273 -19.07 10.53 10.89
C LYS A 273 -19.24 11.30 9.59
N TRP A 274 -18.16 11.81 9.02
CA TRP A 274 -18.22 12.78 7.94
C TRP A 274 -17.08 12.59 6.94
N MET A 275 -17.33 12.91 5.71
CA MET A 275 -16.35 13.25 4.70
C MET A 275 -16.08 14.76 4.76
N TYR A 276 -14.80 15.16 4.82
CA TYR A 276 -14.36 16.56 4.92
C TYR A 276 -13.51 16.97 3.73
N ARG A 277 -13.67 18.23 3.32
CA ARG A 277 -12.65 18.99 2.60
C ARG A 277 -12.04 20.00 3.58
N VAL A 278 -10.72 19.98 3.74
CA VAL A 278 -9.96 20.85 4.65
C VAL A 278 -8.91 21.60 3.83
N GLU A 279 -8.88 22.92 3.97
CA GLU A 279 -7.92 23.82 3.33
C GLU A 279 -7.13 24.60 4.38
N LEU A 280 -6.08 25.32 3.97
CA LEU A 280 -5.40 26.25 4.85
C LEU A 280 -5.98 27.66 4.72
N GLY A 281 -6.31 28.24 5.85
CA GLY A 281 -6.62 29.66 5.94
C GLY A 281 -5.39 30.55 5.65
N PRO A 282 -5.59 31.86 5.50
CA PRO A 282 -4.52 32.80 5.18
C PRO A 282 -3.36 32.82 6.17
N ASP A 283 -3.60 32.42 7.40
CA ASP A 283 -2.59 32.31 8.46
C ASP A 283 -1.92 30.92 8.49
N GLY A 284 -2.31 29.99 7.61
CA GLY A 284 -1.82 28.63 7.54
C GLY A 284 -2.49 27.66 8.54
N THR A 285 -3.57 28.06 9.18
CA THR A 285 -4.35 27.16 10.05
C THR A 285 -5.30 26.31 9.19
N PRO A 286 -5.36 24.99 9.37
CA PRO A 286 -6.37 24.16 8.71
C PRO A 286 -7.78 24.60 9.06
N GLN A 287 -8.69 24.59 8.09
CA GLN A 287 -10.11 24.95 8.27
C GLN A 287 -11.00 24.07 7.39
N VAL A 288 -12.18 23.72 7.90
CA VAL A 288 -13.18 22.97 7.14
C VAL A 288 -13.84 23.87 6.12
N VAL A 289 -13.75 23.51 4.85
CA VAL A 289 -14.46 24.18 3.75
C VAL A 289 -15.87 23.61 3.61
N TRP A 290 -15.96 22.29 3.57
CA TRP A 290 -17.22 21.58 3.63
C TRP A 290 -17.08 20.24 4.35
N ARG A 291 -18.20 19.73 4.83
CA ARG A 291 -18.37 18.35 5.26
C ARG A 291 -19.67 17.80 4.75
N GLU A 292 -19.72 16.51 4.48
CA GLU A 292 -20.92 15.80 4.03
C GLU A 292 -21.01 14.44 4.74
N GLY A 293 -22.22 14.00 5.06
CA GLY A 293 -22.48 12.71 5.70
C GLY A 293 -22.37 11.54 4.73
N TYR A 294 -22.40 10.35 5.29
CA TYR A 294 -22.60 9.07 4.61
C TYR A 294 -23.38 8.13 5.52
N GLU A 295 -23.98 7.09 4.96
CA GLU A 295 -24.71 6.11 5.77
C GLU A 295 -23.73 5.27 6.59
N ASN A 296 -24.02 5.12 7.90
CA ASN A 296 -23.14 4.46 8.84
C ASN A 296 -23.91 3.79 9.97
N LEU A 297 -23.77 2.47 10.10
CA LEU A 297 -24.34 1.69 11.20
C LEU A 297 -23.75 2.04 12.57
N GLY A 298 -22.55 2.64 12.61
CA GLY A 298 -21.86 2.96 13.86
C GLY A 298 -21.31 1.75 14.60
N VAL A 299 -21.12 0.64 13.91
CA VAL A 299 -20.52 -0.61 14.44
C VAL A 299 -19.30 -0.97 13.60
N ILE A 300 -18.36 -1.69 14.23
CA ILE A 300 -17.23 -2.30 13.52
C ILE A 300 -17.75 -3.58 12.87
N LYS A 301 -17.76 -3.62 11.54
CA LYS A 301 -18.10 -4.83 10.78
C LYS A 301 -16.93 -5.82 10.80
N PRO A 302 -17.17 -7.13 10.61
CA PRO A 302 -16.09 -8.08 10.34
C PRO A 302 -15.22 -7.60 9.17
N GLY A 303 -13.90 -7.57 9.37
CA GLY A 303 -12.94 -7.06 8.38
C GLY A 303 -12.59 -5.58 8.54
N GLN A 304 -13.23 -4.83 9.46
CA GLN A 304 -12.95 -3.41 9.65
C GLN A 304 -12.19 -3.10 10.93
N LEU A 305 -11.43 -2.00 10.91
CA LEU A 305 -10.69 -1.45 12.05
C LEU A 305 -11.45 -0.33 12.78
N SER A 306 -12.60 0.11 12.25
CA SER A 306 -13.39 1.21 12.84
C SER A 306 -14.90 1.08 12.60
N ALA A 307 -15.67 1.84 13.37
CA ALA A 307 -17.12 1.94 13.25
C ALA A 307 -17.57 3.04 12.25
N GLY A 308 -16.90 3.15 11.13
CA GLY A 308 -17.18 4.12 10.08
C GLY A 308 -16.66 3.62 8.74
N SER A 309 -16.57 4.50 7.73
CA SER A 309 -15.89 4.16 6.49
C SER A 309 -14.46 3.72 6.79
N GLY A 310 -14.11 2.51 6.36
CA GLY A 310 -12.76 1.96 6.49
C GLY A 310 -11.81 2.45 5.38
N THR A 311 -12.35 3.06 4.31
CA THR A 311 -11.54 3.38 3.14
C THR A 311 -10.79 4.71 3.28
N THR A 312 -9.53 4.75 2.82
CA THR A 312 -8.86 6.01 2.48
C THR A 312 -9.61 6.66 1.31
N PRO A 313 -9.99 7.96 1.39
CA PRO A 313 -10.66 8.64 0.28
C PRO A 313 -9.81 8.63 -1.00
N THR A 314 -10.43 8.40 -2.15
CA THR A 314 -9.78 8.36 -3.46
C THR A 314 -10.27 9.51 -4.34
N ILE A 315 -9.36 10.39 -4.79
CA ILE A 315 -9.67 11.45 -5.76
C ILE A 315 -9.53 10.88 -7.18
N PHE A 316 -10.46 11.23 -8.08
CA PHE A 316 -10.46 10.71 -9.45
C PHE A 316 -11.11 11.68 -10.45
N ASP A 317 -11.21 11.28 -11.72
CA ASP A 317 -11.71 12.08 -12.85
C ASP A 317 -11.15 13.51 -12.91
N ASN A 318 -9.83 13.62 -12.99
CA ASN A 318 -9.12 14.91 -13.05
C ASN A 318 -9.38 15.82 -11.83
N GLY A 319 -9.59 15.24 -10.65
CA GLY A 319 -9.81 15.97 -9.41
C GLY A 319 -11.24 16.42 -9.16
N LYS A 320 -12.20 16.03 -10.00
CA LYS A 320 -13.60 16.45 -9.86
C LYS A 320 -14.36 15.76 -8.75
N TYR A 321 -13.95 14.55 -8.43
CA TYR A 321 -14.66 13.70 -7.48
C TYR A 321 -13.70 13.10 -6.45
N VAL A 322 -14.24 12.82 -5.28
CA VAL A 322 -13.63 11.99 -4.25
C VAL A 322 -14.65 10.94 -3.80
N ALA A 323 -14.18 9.72 -3.52
CA ALA A 323 -15.06 8.61 -3.16
C ALA A 323 -14.56 7.84 -1.96
N ILE A 324 -15.50 7.17 -1.29
CA ILE A 324 -15.29 6.20 -0.20
C ILE A 324 -16.23 5.02 -0.38
N LEU A 325 -15.99 3.91 0.31
CA LEU A 325 -17.03 2.94 0.66
C LEU A 325 -17.62 3.34 2.02
N ASP A 326 -18.95 3.38 2.15
CA ASP A 326 -19.62 3.70 3.40
C ASP A 326 -19.62 2.51 4.40
N ASN A 327 -20.26 2.68 5.55
CA ASN A 327 -20.45 1.64 6.55
C ASN A 327 -21.94 1.32 6.78
N ALA A 328 -22.75 1.41 5.72
CA ALA A 328 -24.16 1.04 5.76
C ALA A 328 -24.33 -0.49 5.82
N ASP A 329 -25.52 -0.99 6.13
CA ASP A 329 -25.83 -2.43 6.09
C ASP A 329 -25.62 -2.95 4.65
N GLN A 330 -26.27 -2.34 3.68
CA GLN A 330 -25.90 -2.43 2.27
C GLN A 330 -24.77 -1.45 2.00
N ALA A 331 -23.54 -1.94 1.79
CA ALA A 331 -22.41 -1.07 1.52
C ALA A 331 -22.55 -0.32 0.19
N HIS A 332 -22.20 0.98 0.16
CA HIS A 332 -22.26 1.79 -1.06
C HIS A 332 -20.91 2.44 -1.37
N VAL A 333 -20.57 2.48 -2.64
CA VAL A 333 -19.59 3.44 -3.14
C VAL A 333 -20.26 4.81 -3.18
N VAL A 334 -19.77 5.73 -2.33
CA VAL A 334 -20.29 7.10 -2.25
C VAL A 334 -19.35 8.06 -2.95
N VAL A 335 -19.87 8.80 -3.93
CA VAL A 335 -19.09 9.75 -4.75
C VAL A 335 -19.49 11.18 -4.42
N TYR A 336 -18.51 12.00 -4.05
CA TYR A 336 -18.68 13.42 -3.72
C TYR A 336 -18.02 14.30 -4.77
N ARG A 337 -18.61 15.50 -5.02
CA ARG A 337 -17.94 16.56 -5.76
C ARG A 337 -16.85 17.18 -4.90
N THR A 338 -15.72 17.50 -5.50
CA THR A 338 -14.60 18.14 -4.79
C THR A 338 -14.75 19.66 -4.71
N ASP A 339 -15.56 20.28 -5.54
CA ASP A 339 -15.72 21.74 -5.62
C ASP A 339 -15.89 22.40 -4.24
N GLU A 340 -15.24 23.55 -4.01
CA GLU A 340 -15.43 24.36 -2.80
C GLU A 340 -16.90 24.73 -2.64
N ARG A 341 -17.51 25.22 -3.71
CA ARG A 341 -18.92 25.61 -3.79
C ARG A 341 -19.60 24.90 -4.93
N LEU A 342 -20.82 24.46 -4.67
CA LEU A 342 -21.65 23.81 -5.68
C LEU A 342 -22.41 24.85 -6.51
N ASP A 343 -22.66 24.53 -7.76
CA ASP A 343 -23.56 25.29 -8.60
C ASP A 343 -25.02 25.14 -8.10
N PRO A 344 -25.89 26.13 -8.37
CA PRO A 344 -27.28 26.07 -7.97
C PRO A 344 -27.99 24.80 -8.52
N GLY A 345 -28.50 23.99 -7.60
CA GLY A 345 -29.19 22.74 -7.91
C GLY A 345 -28.30 21.50 -7.96
N GLU A 346 -27.01 21.62 -7.70
CA GLU A 346 -26.14 20.47 -7.50
C GLU A 346 -26.15 19.97 -6.05
N ASN A 347 -25.98 18.67 -5.87
CA ASN A 347 -25.78 18.03 -4.58
C ASN A 347 -24.29 17.71 -4.38
N ARG A 348 -23.79 17.68 -3.15
CA ARG A 348 -22.45 17.25 -2.81
C ARG A 348 -22.24 15.79 -3.21
N ILE A 349 -23.15 14.92 -2.83
CA ILE A 349 -23.17 13.52 -3.25
C ILE A 349 -23.70 13.45 -4.69
N VAL A 350 -22.90 12.84 -5.57
CA VAL A 350 -23.25 12.57 -6.97
C VAL A 350 -24.08 11.30 -7.08
N CYS A 351 -23.66 10.27 -6.37
CA CYS A 351 -24.32 8.97 -6.32
C CYS A 351 -23.87 8.17 -5.08
N GLU A 352 -24.72 7.23 -4.72
CA GLU A 352 -24.49 6.14 -3.78
C GLU A 352 -24.86 4.87 -4.51
N VAL A 353 -23.85 4.00 -4.77
CA VAL A 353 -24.06 2.78 -5.59
C VAL A 353 -23.88 1.57 -4.69
N PRO A 354 -24.93 0.75 -4.48
CA PRO A 354 -24.82 -0.45 -3.67
C PRO A 354 -23.86 -1.44 -4.33
N VAL A 355 -23.00 -2.04 -3.51
CA VAL A 355 -22.04 -3.08 -3.90
C VAL A 355 -22.06 -4.19 -2.86
N PHE A 356 -21.73 -5.40 -3.28
CA PHE A 356 -21.67 -6.59 -2.44
C PHE A 356 -23.03 -7.02 -1.86
N LYS A 357 -23.05 -8.11 -1.17
CA LYS A 357 -24.25 -8.63 -0.52
C LYS A 357 -24.59 -7.80 0.72
N GLU A 358 -25.88 -7.48 0.90
CA GLU A 358 -26.40 -6.79 2.08
C GLU A 358 -25.98 -7.51 3.36
N GLY A 359 -25.44 -6.77 4.33
CA GLY A 359 -24.93 -7.28 5.61
C GLY A 359 -23.52 -7.90 5.53
N GLU A 360 -22.94 -8.09 4.35
CA GLU A 360 -21.67 -8.78 4.13
C GLU A 360 -20.67 -7.97 3.28
N GLY A 361 -20.72 -6.64 3.38
CA GLY A 361 -19.82 -5.73 2.66
C GLY A 361 -19.00 -4.85 3.57
N SER A 362 -17.66 -4.85 3.39
CA SER A 362 -16.72 -3.90 4.02
C SER A 362 -15.44 -3.75 3.20
N ASP A 363 -14.72 -2.65 3.40
CA ASP A 363 -13.39 -2.42 2.86
C ASP A 363 -12.63 -1.46 3.77
N ASP A 364 -11.38 -1.80 4.10
CA ASP A 364 -10.47 -0.98 4.93
C ASP A 364 -9.28 -0.43 4.13
N ASN A 365 -9.30 -0.54 2.80
CA ASN A 365 -8.28 0.00 1.89
C ASN A 365 -8.76 1.29 1.19
N SER A 366 -8.18 1.64 0.05
CA SER A 366 -8.67 2.69 -0.83
C SER A 366 -9.33 2.10 -2.06
N LEU A 367 -10.14 2.90 -2.75
CA LEU A 367 -10.70 2.55 -4.04
C LEU A 367 -9.66 2.83 -5.13
N MET A 368 -9.63 2.02 -6.21
CA MET A 368 -8.81 2.34 -7.37
C MET A 368 -9.55 3.32 -8.29
N GLY A 369 -8.93 4.47 -8.57
CA GLY A 369 -9.50 5.53 -9.40
C GLY A 369 -8.86 5.61 -10.79
N SER A 370 -9.63 5.44 -11.88
CA SER A 370 -9.15 5.60 -13.25
C SER A 370 -10.19 6.27 -14.16
N GLY A 371 -9.87 7.48 -14.64
CA GLY A 371 -10.84 8.27 -15.36
C GLY A 371 -12.08 8.51 -14.53
N ARG A 372 -13.27 8.08 -15.00
CA ARG A 372 -14.55 8.16 -14.28
C ARG A 372 -14.91 6.88 -13.54
N SER A 373 -14.01 5.91 -13.49
CA SER A 373 -14.24 4.59 -12.93
C SER A 373 -13.60 4.45 -11.56
N LEU A 374 -14.27 3.73 -10.69
CA LEU A 374 -13.79 3.28 -9.39
C LEU A 374 -13.88 1.75 -9.34
N ILE A 375 -12.88 1.13 -8.72
CA ILE A 375 -12.92 -0.30 -8.36
C ILE A 375 -12.84 -0.38 -6.85
N VAL A 376 -13.66 -1.25 -6.28
CA VAL A 376 -13.70 -1.56 -4.85
C VAL A 376 -13.69 -3.07 -4.66
N PHE A 377 -13.15 -3.56 -3.55
CA PHE A 377 -13.21 -4.97 -3.20
C PHE A 377 -13.80 -5.19 -1.81
N ASN A 378 -14.17 -6.42 -1.52
CA ASN A 378 -14.79 -6.82 -0.26
C ASN A 378 -13.76 -7.55 0.62
N ASN A 379 -13.55 -7.07 1.84
CA ASN A 379 -12.75 -7.75 2.85
C ASN A 379 -13.57 -8.23 4.06
N TYR A 380 -14.90 -8.21 3.95
CA TYR A 380 -15.79 -8.62 5.04
C TYR A 380 -15.43 -10.02 5.55
N GLY A 381 -15.26 -10.15 6.85
CA GLY A 381 -14.87 -11.41 7.50
C GLY A 381 -13.36 -11.57 7.70
N TYR A 382 -12.50 -10.81 7.02
CA TYR A 382 -11.06 -10.83 7.29
C TYR A 382 -10.79 -10.25 8.69
N ASP A 383 -10.10 -11.02 9.54
CA ASP A 383 -9.74 -10.60 10.88
C ASP A 383 -8.22 -10.47 11.01
N LEU A 384 -7.74 -9.24 10.85
CA LEU A 384 -6.32 -8.89 10.96
C LEU A 384 -5.72 -9.37 12.30
N SER A 385 -6.46 -9.21 13.39
CA SER A 385 -6.01 -9.62 14.73
C SER A 385 -5.84 -11.13 14.84
N THR A 386 -6.81 -11.90 14.35
CA THR A 386 -6.74 -13.37 14.29
C THR A 386 -5.63 -13.81 13.34
N SER A 387 -5.51 -13.20 12.18
CA SER A 387 -4.47 -13.53 11.23
C SER A 387 -3.08 -13.32 11.83
N MET A 388 -2.80 -12.17 12.40
CA MET A 388 -1.46 -11.85 12.94
C MET A 388 -1.08 -12.62 14.20
N TYR A 389 -2.02 -12.83 15.12
CA TYR A 389 -1.68 -13.41 16.44
C TYR A 389 -1.98 -14.90 16.56
N GLN A 390 -2.90 -15.42 15.79
CA GLN A 390 -3.27 -16.85 15.83
C GLN A 390 -2.73 -17.61 14.62
N HIS A 391 -2.11 -16.91 13.64
CA HIS A 391 -1.57 -17.48 12.41
C HIS A 391 -2.61 -18.28 11.62
N THR A 392 -3.85 -17.81 11.67
CA THR A 392 -4.96 -18.37 10.90
C THR A 392 -5.63 -17.25 10.13
N SER A 393 -5.97 -17.52 8.89
CA SER A 393 -6.69 -16.57 8.04
C SER A 393 -8.13 -17.03 7.90
N PRO A 394 -9.06 -16.42 8.64
CA PRO A 394 -10.47 -16.69 8.41
C PRO A 394 -10.85 -16.29 6.98
N PRO A 395 -11.83 -16.98 6.35
CA PRO A 395 -12.30 -16.61 5.03
C PRO A 395 -12.92 -15.21 5.06
N SER A 396 -12.61 -14.41 4.05
CA SER A 396 -13.34 -13.18 3.73
C SER A 396 -14.44 -13.48 2.71
N GLU A 397 -15.50 -12.67 2.69
CA GLU A 397 -16.52 -12.76 1.65
C GLU A 397 -15.90 -12.31 0.31
N PRO A 398 -16.16 -13.03 -0.79
CA PRO A 398 -15.69 -12.62 -2.11
C PRO A 398 -16.41 -11.36 -2.59
N GLY A 399 -15.76 -10.59 -3.42
CA GLY A 399 -16.39 -9.45 -4.09
C GLY A 399 -15.40 -8.45 -4.64
N ILE A 400 -15.58 -8.08 -5.91
CA ILE A 400 -14.95 -6.93 -6.56
C ILE A 400 -16.00 -6.26 -7.41
N ALA A 401 -16.10 -4.94 -7.39
CA ALA A 401 -17.07 -4.20 -8.18
C ALA A 401 -16.45 -2.99 -8.87
N ARG A 402 -17.02 -2.63 -10.03
CA ARG A 402 -16.71 -1.39 -10.75
C ARG A 402 -17.91 -0.46 -10.78
N VAL A 403 -17.67 0.79 -10.39
CA VAL A 403 -18.63 1.88 -10.43
C VAL A 403 -18.12 2.98 -11.36
N ASP A 404 -18.93 3.45 -12.29
CA ASP A 404 -18.58 4.54 -13.21
C ASP A 404 -19.49 5.74 -12.98
N VAL A 405 -18.93 6.94 -12.82
CA VAL A 405 -19.69 8.19 -12.87
C VAL A 405 -20.15 8.45 -14.29
N ASP A 406 -21.41 8.84 -14.47
CA ASP A 406 -21.99 9.15 -15.76
C ASP A 406 -21.25 10.30 -16.46
N PRO A 407 -21.19 10.33 -17.81
CA PRO A 407 -20.50 11.39 -18.56
C PRO A 407 -21.01 12.80 -18.26
N ASN A 408 -22.28 12.92 -17.83
CA ASN A 408 -22.90 14.19 -17.46
C ASN A 408 -22.66 14.59 -16.01
N GLY A 409 -22.00 13.74 -15.20
CA GLY A 409 -21.71 13.96 -13.79
C GLY A 409 -22.94 14.03 -12.88
N LYS A 410 -24.08 13.44 -13.28
CA LYS A 410 -25.35 13.52 -12.54
C LYS A 410 -25.79 12.23 -11.89
N GLY A 411 -24.97 11.22 -11.92
CA GLY A 411 -25.24 9.89 -11.36
C GLY A 411 -24.11 8.91 -11.68
N CYS A 412 -24.35 7.64 -11.41
CA CYS A 412 -23.42 6.55 -11.66
C CYS A 412 -24.21 5.36 -12.21
N ASN A 413 -24.04 5.07 -13.50
CA ASN A 413 -24.57 3.88 -14.19
C ASN A 413 -26.00 3.46 -13.75
N ASN A 414 -26.92 4.42 -13.65
CA ASN A 414 -28.29 4.22 -13.15
C ASN A 414 -28.36 3.63 -11.71
N GLY A 415 -27.39 3.92 -10.88
CA GLY A 415 -27.35 3.45 -9.49
C GLY A 415 -26.93 1.98 -9.34
N GLN A 416 -26.24 1.42 -10.32
CA GLN A 416 -25.76 0.02 -10.31
C GLN A 416 -24.28 -0.03 -10.65
N PRO A 417 -23.52 -1.05 -10.16
CA PRO A 417 -22.18 -1.34 -10.64
C PRO A 417 -22.18 -1.57 -12.17
N VAL A 418 -21.07 -1.27 -12.84
CA VAL A 418 -20.86 -1.65 -14.24
C VAL A 418 -20.73 -3.17 -14.36
N TRP A 419 -20.01 -3.74 -13.41
CA TRP A 419 -19.90 -5.18 -13.18
C TRP A 419 -19.57 -5.43 -11.70
N GLU A 420 -19.94 -6.60 -11.23
CA GLU A 420 -19.56 -7.15 -9.93
C GLU A 420 -19.14 -8.61 -10.12
N ASN A 421 -18.06 -9.04 -9.46
CA ASN A 421 -17.59 -10.42 -9.45
C ASN A 421 -17.56 -10.91 -8.01
N ASP A 422 -18.50 -11.77 -7.66
CA ASP A 422 -18.74 -12.36 -6.34
C ASP A 422 -18.01 -13.71 -6.15
N SER A 423 -17.15 -14.09 -7.09
CA SER A 423 -16.41 -15.37 -7.02
C SER A 423 -14.94 -15.20 -6.60
N VAL A 424 -14.44 -13.98 -6.50
CA VAL A 424 -13.02 -13.70 -6.21
C VAL A 424 -12.87 -13.27 -4.76
N MET A 425 -12.21 -14.09 -3.97
CA MET A 425 -11.85 -13.78 -2.58
C MET A 425 -10.52 -13.01 -2.59
N VAL A 426 -10.59 -11.70 -2.43
CA VAL A 426 -9.43 -10.83 -2.30
C VAL A 426 -8.99 -10.79 -0.83
N MET A 427 -7.70 -10.75 -0.61
CA MET A 427 -7.15 -10.52 0.72
C MET A 427 -7.27 -9.05 1.09
N ASP A 428 -7.13 -8.72 2.38
CA ASP A 428 -7.08 -7.33 2.84
C ASP A 428 -5.76 -6.64 2.43
N GLU A 429 -5.48 -6.73 1.14
CA GLU A 429 -4.31 -6.20 0.48
C GLU A 429 -4.75 -5.31 -0.68
N GLY A 430 -4.32 -4.04 -0.64
CA GLY A 430 -4.69 -3.05 -1.65
C GLY A 430 -4.42 -3.53 -3.08
N MET A 431 -5.49 -3.70 -3.86
CA MET A 431 -5.38 -4.02 -5.29
C MET A 431 -4.80 -2.85 -6.06
N LYS A 432 -4.18 -3.12 -7.21
CA LYS A 432 -3.62 -2.07 -8.08
C LYS A 432 -4.04 -2.25 -9.53
N LEU A 433 -4.36 -1.12 -10.16
CA LEU A 433 -4.68 -1.07 -11.59
C LEU A 433 -3.44 -0.64 -12.39
N SER A 434 -3.10 -1.35 -13.45
CA SER A 434 -2.16 -0.87 -14.47
C SER A 434 -2.92 -0.32 -15.66
N THR A 435 -2.76 0.96 -15.96
CA THR A 435 -3.35 1.53 -17.19
C THR A 435 -2.63 1.09 -18.46
N LYS A 436 -1.39 0.61 -18.37
CA LYS A 436 -0.65 0.09 -19.53
C LYS A 436 -1.16 -1.28 -19.98
N THR A 437 -1.58 -2.11 -19.03
CA THR A 437 -2.10 -3.44 -19.34
C THR A 437 -3.63 -3.49 -19.38
N GLY A 438 -4.31 -2.60 -18.63
CA GLY A 438 -5.76 -2.68 -18.39
C GLY A 438 -6.14 -3.83 -17.45
N LEU A 439 -5.19 -4.26 -16.60
CA LEU A 439 -5.38 -5.32 -15.63
C LEU A 439 -5.34 -4.76 -14.21
N ILE A 440 -6.19 -5.30 -13.37
CA ILE A 440 -6.17 -5.15 -11.92
C ILE A 440 -5.36 -6.32 -11.36
N TYR A 441 -4.43 -6.05 -10.48
CA TYR A 441 -3.63 -7.05 -9.78
C TYR A 441 -4.07 -7.12 -8.33
N ALA A 442 -4.42 -8.32 -7.89
CA ALA A 442 -4.93 -8.61 -6.55
C ALA A 442 -4.23 -9.83 -5.96
N VAL A 443 -4.03 -9.84 -4.66
CA VAL A 443 -3.74 -11.06 -3.93
C VAL A 443 -5.06 -11.75 -3.66
N THR A 444 -5.20 -12.99 -4.13
CA THR A 444 -6.39 -13.81 -3.95
C THR A 444 -6.06 -15.08 -3.21
N ARG A 445 -7.03 -15.61 -2.50
CA ARG A 445 -6.87 -16.82 -1.71
C ARG A 445 -7.83 -17.93 -2.19
N LYS A 446 -7.32 -19.15 -2.20
CA LYS A 446 -8.08 -20.38 -2.34
C LYS A 446 -7.77 -21.31 -1.17
N TYR A 447 -8.62 -22.30 -0.95
CA TYR A 447 -8.34 -23.37 -0.03
C TYR A 447 -8.14 -24.67 -0.81
N ASP A 448 -7.18 -25.50 -0.38
CA ASP A 448 -6.90 -26.78 -1.04
C ASP A 448 -7.98 -27.84 -0.79
N THR A 449 -8.84 -27.61 0.21
CA THR A 449 -10.03 -28.43 0.47
C THR A 449 -11.26 -27.56 0.60
N GLU A 450 -12.40 -28.01 0.05
CA GLU A 450 -13.66 -27.31 0.21
C GLU A 450 -14.23 -27.53 1.62
N GLY A 451 -14.62 -26.45 2.31
CA GLY A 451 -15.31 -26.50 3.60
C GLY A 451 -15.22 -25.19 4.35
N TYR A 452 -16.36 -24.50 4.49
CA TYR A 452 -16.43 -23.21 5.20
C TYR A 452 -16.12 -23.31 6.69
N GLU A 453 -16.44 -24.45 7.34
CA GLU A 453 -16.26 -24.63 8.78
C GLU A 453 -14.86 -25.16 9.18
N SER A 454 -14.11 -25.65 8.23
CA SER A 454 -12.73 -26.10 8.40
C SER A 454 -12.01 -25.92 7.09
N PRO A 455 -11.65 -24.68 6.73
CA PRO A 455 -10.91 -24.44 5.52
C PRO A 455 -9.58 -25.18 5.57
N GLY A 456 -9.20 -25.78 4.46
CA GLY A 456 -7.91 -26.43 4.30
C GLY A 456 -6.75 -25.44 4.31
N LEU A 457 -5.62 -25.86 3.79
CA LEU A 457 -4.45 -25.00 3.64
C LEU A 457 -4.78 -23.80 2.74
N SER A 458 -4.52 -22.59 3.22
CA SER A 458 -4.63 -21.38 2.42
C SER A 458 -3.56 -21.36 1.32
N VAL A 459 -3.98 -21.09 0.09
CA VAL A 459 -3.12 -21.00 -1.09
C VAL A 459 -3.32 -19.62 -1.72
N PHE A 460 -2.24 -18.88 -1.86
CA PHE A 460 -2.27 -17.48 -2.28
C PHE A 460 -1.76 -17.32 -3.71
N TYR A 461 -2.48 -16.51 -4.46
CA TYR A 461 -2.20 -16.21 -5.86
C TYR A 461 -2.07 -14.70 -6.07
N LEU A 462 -1.17 -14.30 -6.96
CA LEU A 462 -1.34 -13.03 -7.67
C LEU A 462 -2.30 -13.29 -8.83
N SER A 463 -3.43 -12.60 -8.80
CA SER A 463 -4.47 -12.69 -9.83
C SER A 463 -4.51 -11.42 -10.67
N ALA A 464 -4.58 -11.56 -11.99
CA ALA A 464 -4.81 -10.47 -12.92
C ALA A 464 -6.25 -10.50 -13.43
N ILE A 465 -6.96 -9.41 -13.22
CA ILE A 465 -8.39 -9.26 -13.50
C ILE A 465 -8.56 -8.21 -14.60
N ASP A 466 -9.34 -8.50 -15.63
CA ASP A 466 -9.62 -7.54 -16.70
C ASP A 466 -10.50 -6.39 -16.18
N PHE A 467 -9.99 -5.18 -16.23
CA PHE A 467 -10.70 -3.97 -15.78
C PHE A 467 -12.07 -3.77 -16.45
N ARG A 468 -12.25 -4.25 -17.68
CA ARG A 468 -13.49 -4.03 -18.45
C ARG A 468 -14.60 -4.98 -18.03
N THR A 469 -14.25 -6.23 -17.65
CA THR A 469 -15.22 -7.30 -17.42
C THR A 469 -15.29 -7.78 -15.98
N GLY A 470 -14.24 -7.54 -15.16
CA GLY A 470 -14.12 -8.10 -13.81
C GLY A 470 -13.72 -9.57 -13.79
N GLU A 471 -13.42 -10.17 -14.94
CA GLU A 471 -13.04 -11.58 -15.04
C GLU A 471 -11.55 -11.78 -14.71
N VAL A 472 -11.24 -12.86 -13.99
CA VAL A 472 -9.85 -13.30 -13.76
C VAL A 472 -9.28 -13.86 -15.05
N VAL A 473 -8.18 -13.27 -15.53
CA VAL A 473 -7.53 -13.68 -16.80
C VAL A 473 -6.47 -14.75 -16.55
N TRP A 474 -5.67 -14.54 -15.51
CA TRP A 474 -4.67 -15.51 -15.05
C TRP A 474 -4.40 -15.35 -13.56
N GLU A 475 -3.89 -16.44 -12.98
CA GLU A 475 -3.45 -16.50 -11.59
C GLU A 475 -2.11 -17.22 -11.51
N ARG A 476 -1.18 -16.71 -10.71
CA ARG A 476 0.10 -17.35 -10.41
C ARG A 476 0.22 -17.58 -8.91
N MET A 477 0.37 -18.85 -8.49
CA MET A 477 0.56 -19.20 -7.09
C MET A 477 1.82 -18.51 -6.56
N MET A 478 1.69 -17.80 -5.43
CA MET A 478 2.79 -17.17 -4.70
C MET A 478 3.35 -18.11 -3.63
N GLY A 479 2.46 -18.83 -2.94
CA GLY A 479 2.82 -19.76 -1.90
C GLY A 479 1.62 -20.25 -1.10
N THR A 480 1.90 -20.98 -0.02
CA THR A 480 0.89 -21.61 0.83
C THR A 480 1.12 -21.28 2.30
N GLY A 481 0.02 -21.24 3.07
CA GLY A 481 0.05 -21.04 4.51
C GLY A 481 0.24 -19.59 4.92
N TRP A 482 0.22 -19.34 6.20
CA TRP A 482 0.13 -18.03 6.81
C TRP A 482 1.24 -17.05 6.40
N ASN A 483 2.45 -17.52 6.07
CA ASN A 483 3.54 -16.65 5.63
C ASN A 483 3.22 -15.85 4.35
N PHE A 484 2.26 -16.33 3.56
CA PHE A 484 1.78 -15.69 2.32
C PHE A 484 0.44 -14.96 2.50
N ASP A 485 -0.02 -14.81 3.73
CA ASP A 485 -1.09 -13.89 4.10
C ASP A 485 -0.50 -12.48 4.32
N GLY A 486 -1.31 -11.45 4.29
CA GLY A 486 -0.82 -10.09 4.50
C GLY A 486 -1.91 -9.05 4.67
N PHE A 487 -1.45 -7.87 5.07
CA PHE A 487 -2.24 -6.65 5.18
C PHE A 487 -1.39 -5.51 4.62
N SER A 488 -1.21 -5.47 3.30
CA SER A 488 -0.36 -4.51 2.61
C SER A 488 -0.99 -4.11 1.27
N ALA A 489 -0.29 -4.24 0.18
CA ALA A 489 -0.79 -4.00 -1.16
C ALA A 489 0.06 -4.74 -2.21
N VAL A 490 -0.46 -4.84 -3.42
CA VAL A 490 0.32 -5.12 -4.62
C VAL A 490 1.01 -3.83 -5.05
N TYR A 491 2.25 -3.90 -5.48
CA TYR A 491 3.02 -2.77 -6.00
C TYR A 491 3.58 -3.10 -7.37
N LEU A 492 3.44 -2.20 -8.34
CA LEU A 492 4.01 -2.40 -9.66
C LEU A 492 5.29 -1.58 -9.81
N GLY A 493 6.42 -2.25 -9.95
CA GLY A 493 7.70 -1.60 -10.13
C GLY A 493 7.89 -1.01 -11.53
N PRO A 494 8.82 -0.05 -11.68
CA PRO A 494 9.15 0.53 -12.98
C PRO A 494 9.70 -0.49 -13.99
N ASN A 495 10.17 -1.64 -13.51
CA ASN A 495 10.66 -2.77 -14.31
C ASN A 495 9.55 -3.74 -14.78
N GLY A 496 8.28 -3.47 -14.47
CA GLY A 496 7.14 -4.33 -14.85
C GLY A 496 6.91 -5.52 -13.93
N THR A 497 7.63 -5.61 -12.81
CA THR A 497 7.44 -6.64 -11.79
C THR A 497 6.33 -6.24 -10.82
N ALA A 498 5.51 -7.18 -10.41
CA ALA A 498 4.59 -7.01 -9.29
C ALA A 498 5.27 -7.47 -7.99
N TYR A 499 5.24 -6.63 -6.96
CA TYR A 499 5.77 -6.91 -5.63
C TYR A 499 4.63 -6.94 -4.62
N VAL A 500 4.73 -7.81 -3.63
CA VAL A 500 3.73 -7.93 -2.56
C VAL A 500 4.46 -8.10 -1.23
N GLY A 501 4.09 -7.30 -0.23
CA GLY A 501 4.57 -7.46 1.13
C GLY A 501 3.67 -8.45 1.88
N GLN A 502 4.20 -9.60 2.26
CA GLN A 502 3.51 -10.67 2.98
C GLN A 502 4.05 -10.80 4.41
N TYR A 503 3.35 -11.49 5.31
CA TYR A 503 3.85 -11.71 6.67
C TYR A 503 5.21 -12.43 6.69
N GLY A 504 5.48 -13.26 5.71
CA GLY A 504 6.77 -13.94 5.57
C GLY A 504 7.88 -13.09 4.95
N GLY A 505 7.58 -11.92 4.37
CA GLY A 505 8.56 -11.08 3.69
C GLY A 505 8.04 -10.45 2.40
N VAL A 506 8.82 -10.42 1.33
CA VAL A 506 8.45 -9.85 0.02
C VAL A 506 8.40 -10.93 -1.05
N VAL A 507 7.35 -10.90 -1.85
CA VAL A 507 7.17 -11.72 -3.06
C VAL A 507 7.29 -10.82 -4.28
N ALA A 508 8.00 -11.25 -5.31
CA ALA A 508 8.06 -10.59 -6.62
C ALA A 508 7.61 -11.56 -7.71
N ILE A 509 6.76 -11.07 -8.62
CA ILE A 509 6.25 -11.84 -9.76
C ILE A 509 6.52 -11.05 -11.04
N ARG A 510 7.19 -11.68 -12.01
CA ARG A 510 7.53 -11.06 -13.29
C ARG A 510 7.44 -12.05 -14.44
N ASP A 511 7.13 -11.54 -15.63
CA ASP A 511 7.16 -12.33 -16.86
C ASP A 511 8.62 -12.65 -17.25
N THR A 512 8.84 -13.87 -17.72
CA THR A 512 10.16 -14.31 -18.23
C THR A 512 10.21 -14.36 -19.76
N GLN A 513 9.08 -14.05 -20.47
CA GLN A 513 8.98 -14.10 -21.93
C GLN A 513 8.35 -12.84 -22.51
#